data_dd830db122939233bbcd192f058d91dd
#
_entry.id   dd830db122939233bbcd192f058d91dd
#
_cell.length_a   1.000
_cell.length_b   1.000
_cell.length_c   1.000
_cell.angle_alpha   90.00
_cell.angle_beta   90.00
_cell.angle_gamma   90.00
#
_symmetry.space_group_name_H-M   'P 1'
#
loop_
_entity.id
_entity.type
_entity.pdbx_description
1 polymer ?
#
loop_
_entity_poly.entity_id
_entity_poly.type
_entity_poly.pdbx_seq_one_letter_code
_entity_poly.pdbx_strand_id
1 'polypeptide(L)'
;KTKTPMSVEVLDSAKEMLDQLRNRQSPRPGCPDYLFSILQGDKKRKDERAYREYQSALRRFNYCLKSLAKRLRLNFPVTSYTLRHSWATTAKYRGVPIEMISESLGHKSIKTTQIYLKGFELKERTEVNRMNLSYVKRCGVGQCI
;
A
#
# COMPACT_ATOMS: atom_id res chain seq x y z
N LYS A 1 8.04 4.43 -15.12
CA LYS A 1 7.21 4.87 -13.97
C LYS A 1 6.12 5.77 -14.52
N THR A 2 4.90 5.58 -14.01
CA THR A 2 3.71 6.30 -14.47
C THR A 2 3.83 7.78 -14.13
N LYS A 3 3.69 8.65 -15.13
CA LYS A 3 3.63 10.11 -14.96
C LYS A 3 2.19 10.61 -14.79
N THR A 4 1.28 9.73 -14.36
CA THR A 4 -0.13 10.09 -14.18
C THR A 4 -0.27 10.92 -12.91
N PRO A 5 -0.81 12.14 -12.96
CA PRO A 5 -1.13 12.91 -11.78
C PRO A 5 -2.14 12.12 -10.93
N MET A 6 -1.88 12.05 -9.64
CA MET A 6 -2.82 11.46 -8.69
C MET A 6 -3.27 12.54 -7.72
N SER A 7 -4.57 12.67 -7.55
CA SER A 7 -5.18 13.50 -6.51
C SER A 7 -5.80 12.57 -5.47
N VAL A 8 -5.47 12.78 -4.22
CA VAL A 8 -6.00 12.00 -3.09
C VAL A 8 -6.51 12.98 -2.05
N GLU A 9 -7.75 12.82 -1.66
CA GLU A 9 -8.31 13.57 -0.55
C GLU A 9 -7.66 13.14 0.77
N VAL A 10 -7.22 14.12 1.56
CA VAL A 10 -6.61 13.85 2.86
C VAL A 10 -7.71 13.83 3.91
N LEU A 11 -8.02 12.66 4.43
CA LEU A 11 -9.00 12.47 5.50
C LEU A 11 -8.55 13.16 6.79
N ASP A 12 -9.49 13.59 7.62
CA ASP A 12 -9.20 14.36 8.85
C ASP A 12 -8.23 13.62 9.78
N SER A 13 -8.41 12.32 9.98
CA SER A 13 -7.47 11.50 10.77
C SER A 13 -6.04 11.49 10.24
N ALA A 14 -5.88 11.49 8.91
CA ALA A 14 -4.57 11.59 8.28
C ALA A 14 -3.99 13.00 8.42
N LYS A 15 -4.84 14.04 8.30
CA LYS A 15 -4.46 15.43 8.47
C LYS A 15 -3.93 15.71 9.88
N GLU A 16 -4.63 15.23 10.91
CA GLU A 16 -4.17 15.32 12.30
C GLU A 16 -2.79 14.69 12.50
N MET A 17 -2.56 13.49 11.95
CA MET A 17 -1.25 12.83 12.01
C MET A 17 -0.16 13.63 11.30
N LEU A 18 -0.48 14.24 10.15
CA LEU A 18 0.45 15.06 9.40
C LEU A 18 0.80 16.35 10.15
N ASP A 19 -0.17 16.99 10.79
CA ASP A 19 0.04 18.19 11.59
C ASP A 19 0.89 17.88 12.85
N GLN A 20 0.64 16.77 13.51
CA GLN A 20 1.48 16.30 14.62
C GLN A 20 2.94 16.05 14.18
N LEU A 21 3.14 15.47 12.99
CA LEU A 21 4.48 15.24 12.44
C LEU A 21 5.16 16.56 12.09
N ARG A 22 4.43 17.50 11.48
CA ARG A 22 4.94 18.84 11.14
C ARG A 22 5.37 19.60 12.39
N ASN A 23 4.58 19.56 13.45
CA ASN A 23 4.88 20.24 14.71
C ASN A 23 6.09 19.64 15.46
N ARG A 24 6.39 18.35 15.22
CA ARG A 24 7.58 17.68 15.81
C ARG A 24 8.87 17.92 15.02
N GLN A 25 8.76 18.39 13.79
CA GLN A 25 9.91 18.63 12.93
C GLN A 25 10.32 20.11 13.02
N SER A 26 11.49 20.39 13.58
CA SER A 26 12.09 21.72 13.47
C SER A 26 12.41 22.01 12.00
N PRO A 27 12.01 23.20 11.47
CA PRO A 27 12.40 23.62 10.13
C PRO A 27 13.92 23.59 10.00
N ARG A 28 14.45 22.77 9.09
CA ARG A 28 15.89 22.77 8.81
C ARG A 28 16.20 23.81 7.76
N PRO A 29 17.05 24.79 8.01
CA PRO A 29 17.47 25.74 7.00
C PRO A 29 18.00 25.02 5.76
N GLY A 30 17.53 25.38 4.57
CA GLY A 30 17.96 24.79 3.31
C GLY A 30 17.32 23.46 2.94
N CYS A 31 16.40 22.90 3.76
CA CYS A 31 15.60 21.75 3.35
C CYS A 31 14.36 22.21 2.57
N PRO A 32 14.09 21.60 1.40
CA PRO A 32 12.84 21.86 0.68
C PRO A 32 11.66 21.38 1.49
N ASP A 33 10.46 21.92 1.20
CA ASP A 33 9.17 21.59 1.83
C ASP A 33 8.72 20.16 1.63
N TYR A 34 9.52 19.21 2.03
CA TYR A 34 9.09 17.82 2.12
C TYR A 34 8.35 17.60 3.43
N LEU A 35 7.19 16.97 3.34
CA LEU A 35 6.41 16.59 4.52
C LEU A 35 7.20 15.66 5.47
N PHE A 36 8.05 14.82 4.91
CA PHE A 36 8.95 13.94 5.65
C PHE A 36 10.40 14.31 5.34
N SER A 37 11.22 14.50 6.37
CA SER A 37 12.65 14.79 6.25
C SER A 37 13.51 13.59 5.81
N ILE A 38 12.94 12.72 4.97
CA ILE A 38 13.61 11.53 4.42
C ILE A 38 14.52 11.93 3.26
N LEU A 39 14.08 12.89 2.44
CA LEU A 39 14.85 13.46 1.34
C LEU A 39 15.34 14.85 1.74
N GLN A 40 16.58 15.15 1.41
CA GLN A 40 17.23 16.43 1.75
C GLN A 40 17.53 17.30 0.52
N GLY A 41 17.29 16.76 -0.68
CA GLY A 41 17.60 17.43 -1.94
C GLY A 41 16.45 18.30 -2.47
N ASP A 42 16.75 19.14 -3.45
CA ASP A 42 15.74 19.96 -4.16
C ASP A 42 14.74 19.08 -4.90
N LYS A 43 13.44 19.31 -4.69
CA LYS A 43 12.32 18.62 -5.38
C LYS A 43 12.40 18.73 -6.91
N LYS A 44 12.99 19.81 -7.43
CA LYS A 44 13.08 20.07 -8.86
C LYS A 44 14.21 19.29 -9.54
N ARG A 45 15.17 18.77 -8.77
CA ARG A 45 16.29 18.01 -9.34
C ARG A 45 15.82 16.65 -9.84
N LYS A 46 16.16 16.36 -11.10
CA LYS A 46 15.87 15.08 -11.77
C LYS A 46 17.14 14.41 -12.30
N ASP A 47 18.30 14.79 -11.74
CA ASP A 47 19.60 14.26 -12.13
C ASP A 47 19.90 12.91 -11.46
N GLU A 48 21.00 12.30 -11.86
CA GLU A 48 21.43 11.00 -11.31
C GLU A 48 21.74 11.08 -9.83
N ARG A 49 22.21 12.21 -9.33
CA ARG A 49 22.50 12.44 -7.92
C ARG A 49 21.20 12.40 -7.09
N ALA A 50 20.14 13.08 -7.53
CA ALA A 50 18.82 13.04 -6.91
C ALA A 50 18.25 11.61 -6.89
N TYR A 51 18.48 10.84 -7.96
CA TYR A 51 18.09 9.44 -7.99
C TYR A 51 18.84 8.58 -6.97
N ARG A 52 20.16 8.76 -6.84
CA ARG A 52 20.98 8.05 -5.82
C ARG A 52 20.56 8.43 -4.40
N GLU A 53 20.29 9.69 -4.13
CA GLU A 53 19.76 10.17 -2.85
C GLU A 53 18.43 9.51 -2.50
N TYR A 54 17.51 9.45 -3.47
CA TYR A 54 16.23 8.75 -3.31
C TYR A 54 16.42 7.25 -2.99
N GLN A 55 17.30 6.57 -3.74
CA GLN A 55 17.59 5.15 -3.50
C GLN A 55 18.17 4.90 -2.10
N SER A 56 19.05 5.77 -1.65
CA SER A 56 19.66 5.69 -0.32
C SER A 56 18.64 5.98 0.79
N ALA A 57 17.77 6.96 0.58
CA ALA A 57 16.68 7.28 1.48
C ALA A 57 15.68 6.12 1.60
N LEU A 58 15.31 5.51 0.48
CA LEU A 58 14.41 4.36 0.44
C LEU A 58 15.00 3.14 1.16
N ARG A 59 16.31 2.88 0.99
CA ARG A 59 17.02 1.81 1.72
C ARG A 59 16.99 2.05 3.22
N ARG A 60 17.31 3.27 3.68
CA ARG A 60 17.24 3.63 5.10
C ARG A 60 15.83 3.47 5.66
N PHE A 61 14.82 3.93 4.94
CA PHE A 61 13.43 3.80 5.35
C PHE A 61 13.03 2.33 5.52
N ASN A 62 13.34 1.49 4.53
CA ASN A 62 13.05 0.06 4.61
C ASN A 62 13.86 -0.65 5.72
N TYR A 63 15.07 -0.20 6.01
CA TYR A 63 15.86 -0.69 7.15
C TYR A 63 15.17 -0.36 8.48
N CYS A 64 14.67 0.87 8.66
CA CYS A 64 13.90 1.25 9.84
C CYS A 64 12.62 0.43 9.99
N LEU A 65 11.88 0.20 8.90
CA LEU A 65 10.68 -0.65 8.90
C LEU A 65 11.01 -2.09 9.31
N LYS A 66 12.11 -2.65 8.79
CA LYS A 66 12.58 -3.99 9.14
C LYS A 66 12.97 -4.08 10.62
N SER A 67 13.66 -3.07 11.14
CA SER A 67 14.01 -2.99 12.57
C SER A 67 12.77 -2.92 13.45
N LEU A 68 11.78 -2.10 13.07
CA LEU A 68 10.51 -2.00 13.76
C LEU A 68 9.75 -3.32 13.75
N ALA A 69 9.67 -3.99 12.61
CA ALA A 69 9.03 -5.31 12.47
C ALA A 69 9.67 -6.35 13.41
N LYS A 70 11.02 -6.35 13.50
CA LYS A 70 11.76 -7.22 14.43
C LYS A 70 11.42 -6.91 15.89
N ARG A 71 11.36 -5.64 16.27
CA ARG A 71 10.99 -5.23 17.65
C ARG A 71 9.55 -5.64 18.00
N LEU A 72 8.65 -5.57 17.04
CA LEU A 72 7.24 -5.99 17.18
C LEU A 72 7.05 -7.51 17.00
N ARG A 73 8.13 -8.28 16.81
CA ARG A 73 8.11 -9.73 16.62
C ARG A 73 7.20 -10.19 15.47
N LEU A 74 7.13 -9.40 14.40
CA LEU A 74 6.37 -9.78 13.20
C LEU A 74 7.12 -10.87 12.40
N ASN A 75 6.41 -11.92 12.02
CA ASN A 75 6.98 -13.08 11.31
C ASN A 75 7.09 -12.88 9.79
N PHE A 76 6.92 -11.64 9.30
CA PHE A 76 6.99 -11.30 7.89
C PHE A 76 7.78 -10.00 7.67
N PRO A 77 8.44 -9.86 6.52
CA PRO A 77 9.19 -8.65 6.20
C PRO A 77 8.25 -7.47 5.95
N VAL A 78 8.52 -6.33 6.63
CA VAL A 78 7.81 -5.07 6.40
C VAL A 78 8.70 -4.12 5.61
N THR A 79 8.16 -3.62 4.51
CA THR A 79 8.81 -2.64 3.62
C THR A 79 7.78 -1.57 3.23
N SER A 80 8.23 -0.48 2.61
CA SER A 80 7.33 0.52 2.01
C SER A 80 6.36 -0.10 0.99
N TYR A 81 6.79 -1.15 0.30
CA TYR A 81 5.96 -1.89 -0.65
C TYR A 81 4.90 -2.74 0.05
N THR A 82 5.22 -3.32 1.19
CA THR A 82 4.26 -4.10 2.01
C THR A 82 3.07 -3.25 2.41
N LEU A 83 3.27 -1.99 2.82
CA LEU A 83 2.18 -1.08 3.19
C LEU A 83 1.22 -0.84 2.02
N ARG A 84 1.78 -0.56 0.84
CA ARG A 84 1.01 -0.38 -0.39
C ARG A 84 0.24 -1.65 -0.76
N HIS A 85 0.87 -2.80 -0.59
CA HIS A 85 0.28 -4.10 -0.89
C HIS A 85 -0.87 -4.42 0.07
N SER A 86 -0.68 -4.18 1.36
CA SER A 86 -1.72 -4.38 2.38
C SER A 86 -2.94 -3.51 2.12
N TRP A 87 -2.76 -2.25 1.72
CA TRP A 87 -3.87 -1.37 1.36
C TRP A 87 -4.67 -1.95 0.18
N ALA A 88 -4.01 -2.33 -0.89
CA ALA A 88 -4.66 -2.88 -2.08
C ALA A 88 -5.41 -4.18 -1.80
N THR A 89 -4.81 -5.04 -0.98
CA THR A 89 -5.41 -6.30 -0.54
C THR A 89 -6.65 -6.05 0.32
N THR A 90 -6.53 -5.15 1.30
CA THR A 90 -7.66 -4.77 2.16
C THR A 90 -8.81 -4.17 1.36
N ALA A 91 -8.51 -3.30 0.38
CA ALA A 91 -9.51 -2.73 -0.52
C ALA A 91 -10.24 -3.83 -1.31
N LYS A 92 -9.48 -4.79 -1.87
CA LYS A 92 -10.06 -5.94 -2.58
C LYS A 92 -10.98 -6.77 -1.67
N TYR A 93 -10.55 -7.11 -0.45
CA TYR A 93 -11.37 -7.88 0.50
C TYR A 93 -12.63 -7.14 0.96
N ARG A 94 -12.63 -5.80 0.87
CA ARG A 94 -13.81 -4.97 1.13
C ARG A 94 -14.71 -4.81 -0.09
N GLY A 95 -14.43 -5.51 -1.19
CA GLY A 95 -15.25 -5.48 -2.40
C GLY A 95 -15.05 -4.23 -3.26
N VAL A 96 -13.98 -3.46 -3.04
CA VAL A 96 -13.68 -2.29 -3.89
C VAL A 96 -13.37 -2.77 -5.31
N PRO A 97 -14.01 -2.19 -6.34
CA PRO A 97 -13.76 -2.55 -7.73
C PRO A 97 -12.28 -2.43 -8.10
N ILE A 98 -11.80 -3.38 -8.91
CA ILE A 98 -10.37 -3.44 -9.27
C ILE A 98 -9.91 -2.21 -10.07
N GLU A 99 -10.83 -1.57 -10.78
CA GLU A 99 -10.61 -0.33 -11.51
C GLU A 99 -10.25 0.80 -10.54
N MET A 100 -11.00 0.96 -9.46
CA MET A 100 -10.73 1.95 -8.41
C MET A 100 -9.41 1.66 -7.68
N ILE A 101 -9.12 0.40 -7.41
CA ILE A 101 -7.83 0.00 -6.82
C ILE A 101 -6.69 0.34 -7.78
N SER A 102 -6.86 0.07 -9.06
CA SER A 102 -5.86 0.35 -10.11
C SER A 102 -5.57 1.84 -10.22
N GLU A 103 -6.61 2.66 -10.24
CA GLU A 103 -6.52 4.11 -10.27
C GLU A 103 -5.82 4.66 -9.03
N SER A 104 -6.27 4.24 -7.84
CA SER A 104 -5.68 4.63 -6.55
C SER A 104 -4.20 4.22 -6.40
N LEU A 105 -3.79 3.16 -7.09
CA LEU A 105 -2.39 2.74 -7.17
C LEU A 105 -1.62 3.48 -8.28
N GLY A 106 -2.29 4.25 -9.14
CA GLY A 106 -1.68 4.92 -10.28
C GLY A 106 -1.13 3.94 -11.32
N HIS A 107 -1.75 2.78 -11.49
CA HIS A 107 -1.37 1.84 -12.53
C HIS A 107 -1.94 2.29 -13.88
N LYS A 108 -1.15 2.20 -14.93
CA LYS A 108 -1.60 2.52 -16.30
C LYS A 108 -2.53 1.46 -16.90
N SER A 109 -2.55 0.27 -16.34
CA SER A 109 -3.33 -0.87 -16.83
C SER A 109 -3.88 -1.68 -15.67
N ILE A 110 -5.15 -2.01 -15.76
CA ILE A 110 -5.85 -2.90 -14.82
C ILE A 110 -5.15 -4.27 -14.75
N LYS A 111 -4.57 -4.74 -15.87
CA LYS A 111 -3.79 -6.00 -15.90
C LYS A 111 -2.65 -5.99 -14.87
N THR A 112 -2.00 -4.84 -14.66
CA THR A 112 -0.95 -4.71 -13.63
C THR A 112 -1.51 -4.95 -12.24
N THR A 113 -2.70 -4.44 -11.95
CA THR A 113 -3.38 -4.63 -10.67
C THR A 113 -3.87 -6.07 -10.51
N GLN A 114 -4.38 -6.68 -11.58
CA GLN A 114 -4.79 -8.09 -11.58
C GLN A 114 -3.61 -9.02 -11.25
N ILE A 115 -2.47 -8.84 -11.92
CA ILE A 115 -1.25 -9.61 -11.64
C ILE A 115 -0.78 -9.37 -10.20
N TYR A 116 -0.83 -8.13 -9.76
CA TYR A 116 -0.45 -7.70 -8.41
C TYR A 116 -1.28 -8.38 -7.30
N LEU A 117 -2.59 -8.55 -7.55
CA LEU A 117 -3.54 -9.14 -6.60
C LEU A 117 -3.77 -10.65 -6.81
N LYS A 118 -3.21 -11.24 -7.87
CA LYS A 118 -3.46 -12.64 -8.28
C LYS A 118 -3.05 -13.67 -7.22
N GLY A 119 -2.07 -13.36 -6.38
CA GLY A 119 -1.60 -14.26 -5.32
C GLY A 119 -2.63 -14.59 -4.22
N PHE A 120 -3.77 -13.88 -4.19
CA PHE A 120 -4.82 -14.04 -3.18
C PHE A 120 -6.02 -14.87 -3.65
N GLU A 121 -6.17 -15.05 -4.96
CA GLU A 121 -7.34 -15.74 -5.54
C GLU A 121 -7.48 -17.20 -5.12
N LEU A 122 -6.38 -17.89 -4.84
CA LEU A 122 -6.43 -19.31 -4.47
C LEU A 122 -7.10 -19.52 -3.10
N LYS A 123 -6.75 -18.71 -2.12
CA LYS A 123 -7.35 -18.76 -0.78
C LYS A 123 -8.82 -18.34 -0.80
N GLU A 124 -9.13 -17.29 -1.57
CA GLU A 124 -10.50 -16.80 -1.76
C GLU A 124 -11.38 -17.85 -2.43
N ARG A 125 -10.90 -18.50 -3.50
CA ARG A 125 -11.64 -19.59 -4.16
C ARG A 125 -11.94 -20.74 -3.21
N THR A 126 -10.97 -21.10 -2.37
CA THR A 126 -11.17 -22.15 -1.36
C THR A 126 -12.25 -21.76 -0.36
N GLU A 127 -12.25 -20.50 0.10
CA GLU A 127 -13.25 -20.02 1.04
C GLU A 127 -14.65 -19.90 0.41
N VAL A 128 -14.76 -19.37 -0.81
CA VAL A 128 -16.00 -19.34 -1.59
C VAL A 128 -16.55 -20.76 -1.80
N ASN A 129 -15.69 -21.70 -2.17
CA ASN A 129 -16.09 -23.09 -2.32
C ASN A 129 -16.60 -23.68 -0.99
N ARG A 130 -15.93 -23.36 0.12
CA ARG A 130 -16.35 -23.80 1.46
C ARG A 130 -17.69 -23.22 1.86
N MET A 131 -17.92 -21.92 1.59
CA MET A 131 -19.22 -21.25 1.80
C MET A 131 -20.32 -21.88 0.97
N ASN A 132 -20.06 -22.11 -0.33
CA ASN A 132 -21.03 -22.76 -1.23
C ASN A 132 -21.37 -24.17 -0.77
N LEU A 133 -20.38 -24.97 -0.39
CA LEU A 133 -20.61 -26.31 0.15
C LEU A 133 -21.40 -26.28 1.46
N SER A 134 -21.17 -25.31 2.33
CA SER A 134 -21.94 -25.16 3.57
C SER A 134 -23.38 -24.75 3.31
N TYR A 135 -23.61 -23.94 2.27
CA TYR A 135 -24.97 -23.57 1.83
C TYR A 135 -25.71 -24.76 1.26
N VAL A 136 -25.08 -25.50 0.35
CA VAL A 136 -25.66 -26.73 -0.26
C VAL A 136 -26.02 -27.76 0.81
N LYS A 137 -25.17 -27.98 1.81
CA LYS A 137 -25.43 -28.87 2.95
C LYS A 137 -26.61 -28.38 3.79
N ARG A 138 -26.81 -27.08 3.97
CA ARG A 138 -27.95 -26.49 4.71
C ARG A 138 -29.27 -26.59 3.93
N CYS A 139 -29.22 -26.43 2.63
CA CYS A 139 -30.40 -26.52 1.76
C CYS A 139 -30.83 -27.96 1.47
N GLY A 140 -30.14 -28.97 2.04
CA GLY A 140 -30.52 -30.38 1.93
C GLY A 140 -30.62 -30.83 0.49
N VAL A 141 -29.48 -31.13 -0.16
CA VAL A 141 -29.52 -31.93 -1.41
C VAL A 141 -29.86 -33.36 -1.00
N GLY A 142 -31.14 -33.59 -0.76
CA GLY A 142 -31.70 -34.89 -0.38
C GLY A 142 -33.17 -35.03 -0.74
N GLN A 143 -33.78 -34.01 -1.39
CA GLN A 143 -35.17 -34.06 -1.79
C GLN A 143 -35.40 -33.38 -3.15
N CYS A 144 -34.69 -33.81 -4.16
CA CYS A 144 -35.03 -33.56 -5.55
C CYS A 144 -34.63 -34.80 -6.36
N ILE A 145 -35.39 -35.84 -6.25
CA ILE A 145 -35.60 -36.87 -7.27
C ILE A 145 -37.11 -37.09 -7.39
#